data_39503912f2a1120b1c18f491a0f1b84e
#
_entry.id   39503912f2a1120b1c18f491a0f1b84e
#
_cell.length_a   1.000
_cell.length_b   1.000
_cell.length_c   1.000
_cell.angle_alpha   90.00
_cell.angle_beta   90.00
_cell.angle_gamma   90.00
#
_symmetry.space_group_name_H-M   'P 1'
#
loop_
_entity.id
_entity.type
_entity.pdbx_description
1 polymer ?
#
loop_
_entity_poly.entity_id
_entity_poly.type
_entity_poly.pdbx_seq_one_letter_code
_entity_poly.pdbx_strand_id
1 'polypeptide(L)'
;DGIDAADFVKTADPVTGEPRPVLHRQGSFVFRLAGRERQQSASYYTPEVLTRFTVGQALAELLDQDGHTTTAAEILNLTVCEPALGSGAFAIEAVRQLADQYLKRRQDELKDKGKRIDPDEYPRRLQEVKAYLALHNVYGIDLNATAVELAEISLWLDTMVEGLAAPWFGLH
;
A
#
# COMPACT_ATOMS: atom_id res chain seq x y z
N ASP A 1 -4.19 24.21 -33.16
CA ASP A 1 -4.31 24.05 -31.69
C ASP A 1 -2.93 24.37 -31.12
N GLY A 2 -2.79 25.63 -30.64
CA GLY A 2 -1.53 26.14 -30.10
C GLY A 2 -1.29 25.57 -28.70
N ILE A 3 -0.13 24.98 -28.49
CA ILE A 3 0.34 24.61 -27.17
C ILE A 3 0.71 25.90 -26.44
N ASP A 4 0.09 26.15 -25.29
CA ASP A 4 0.37 27.35 -24.50
C ASP A 4 1.80 27.29 -23.94
N ALA A 5 2.55 28.37 -24.03
CA ALA A 5 3.91 28.49 -23.50
C ALA A 5 3.98 28.24 -21.98
N ALA A 6 2.85 28.35 -21.27
CA ALA A 6 2.73 28.03 -19.86
C ALA A 6 2.88 26.51 -19.55
N ASP A 7 2.68 25.65 -20.55
CA ASP A 7 2.74 24.18 -20.38
C ASP A 7 4.17 23.61 -20.41
N PHE A 8 5.20 24.44 -20.68
CA PHE A 8 6.57 24.00 -20.71
C PHE A 8 7.27 24.13 -19.36
N VAL A 9 7.96 23.05 -18.95
CA VAL A 9 8.92 23.12 -17.84
C VAL A 9 10.04 24.08 -18.26
N LYS A 10 10.33 25.05 -17.41
CA LYS A 10 11.37 26.06 -17.65
C LYS A 10 12.59 25.76 -16.78
N THR A 11 13.78 25.97 -17.33
CA THR A 11 15.07 25.98 -16.60
C THR A 11 15.74 27.33 -16.81
N ALA A 12 16.58 27.73 -15.85
CA ALA A 12 17.35 28.94 -16.01
C ALA A 12 18.43 28.73 -17.09
N ASP A 13 18.56 29.69 -18.02
CA ASP A 13 19.67 29.71 -18.95
C ASP A 13 21.00 29.89 -18.17
N PRO A 14 22.01 29.04 -18.38
CA PRO A 14 23.26 29.11 -17.61
C PRO A 14 24.09 30.37 -17.85
N VAL A 15 23.79 31.12 -18.91
CA VAL A 15 24.54 32.34 -19.27
C VAL A 15 23.77 33.59 -18.87
N THR A 16 22.44 33.64 -19.17
CA THR A 16 21.62 34.84 -18.97
C THR A 16 20.79 34.80 -17.68
N GLY A 17 20.60 33.62 -17.10
CA GLY A 17 19.73 33.40 -15.92
C GLY A 17 18.24 33.46 -16.27
N GLU A 18 17.85 33.73 -17.49
CA GLU A 18 16.45 33.83 -17.91
C GLU A 18 15.79 32.44 -18.00
N PRO A 19 14.50 32.33 -17.67
CA PRO A 19 13.77 31.07 -17.78
C PRO A 19 13.54 30.72 -19.25
N ARG A 20 14.02 29.55 -19.68
CA ARG A 20 13.82 28.99 -21.02
C ARG A 20 13.14 27.60 -20.94
N PRO A 21 12.37 27.21 -21.98
CA PRO A 21 11.79 25.88 -22.07
C PRO A 21 12.88 24.80 -22.08
N VAL A 22 12.63 23.71 -21.35
CA VAL A 22 13.49 22.51 -21.42
C VAL A 22 13.19 21.78 -22.72
N LEU A 23 14.19 21.65 -23.60
CA LEU A 23 14.10 20.90 -24.84
C LEU A 23 14.67 19.48 -24.63
N HIS A 24 13.83 18.49 -24.87
CA HIS A 24 14.22 17.09 -24.87
C HIS A 24 14.55 16.61 -26.29
N ARG A 25 15.59 15.79 -26.44
CA ARG A 25 15.94 15.22 -27.75
C ARG A 25 14.84 14.26 -28.20
N GLN A 26 14.57 14.24 -29.51
CA GLN A 26 13.67 13.24 -30.08
C GLN A 26 14.12 11.82 -29.71
N GLY A 27 13.19 10.98 -29.21
CA GLY A 27 13.46 9.62 -28.76
C GLY A 27 13.97 9.53 -27.31
N SER A 28 14.15 10.64 -26.59
CA SER A 28 14.42 10.58 -25.15
C SER A 28 13.12 10.26 -24.39
N PHE A 29 13.23 9.36 -23.39
CA PHE A 29 12.13 9.11 -22.46
C PHE A 29 12.05 10.28 -21.46
N VAL A 30 10.88 10.92 -21.41
CA VAL A 30 10.63 12.01 -20.46
C VAL A 30 9.47 11.62 -19.57
N PHE A 31 9.76 11.35 -18.31
CA PHE A 31 8.71 11.16 -17.32
C PHE A 31 8.12 12.52 -16.93
N ARG A 32 6.86 12.72 -17.25
CA ARG A 32 6.11 13.91 -16.87
C ARG A 32 4.88 13.52 -16.06
N LEU A 33 4.82 14.01 -14.85
CA LEU A 33 3.54 14.09 -14.13
C LEU A 33 2.86 15.38 -14.63
N ALA A 34 1.78 15.24 -15.37
CA ALA A 34 0.98 16.39 -15.77
C ALA A 34 0.41 17.07 -14.52
N GLY A 35 0.82 18.30 -14.25
CA GLY A 35 0.41 19.02 -13.05
C GLY A 35 -1.10 19.18 -12.90
N ARG A 36 -1.83 19.30 -14.03
CA ARG A 36 -3.30 19.35 -14.07
C ARG A 36 -3.97 18.02 -13.70
N GLU A 37 -3.47 16.90 -14.20
CA GLU A 37 -4.00 15.58 -13.87
C GLU A 37 -3.76 15.26 -12.40
N ARG A 38 -2.61 15.68 -11.84
CA ARG A 38 -2.30 15.56 -10.43
C ARG A 38 -3.24 16.38 -9.53
N GLN A 39 -3.60 17.60 -9.98
CA GLN A 39 -4.56 18.46 -9.29
C GLN A 39 -6.00 17.96 -9.45
N GLN A 40 -6.36 17.42 -10.61
CA GLN A 40 -7.70 16.89 -10.88
C GLN A 40 -7.96 15.55 -10.18
N SER A 41 -6.94 14.69 -10.10
CA SER A 41 -7.06 13.39 -9.41
C SER A 41 -6.93 13.50 -7.90
N ALA A 42 -6.43 14.65 -7.37
CA ALA A 42 -6.07 14.86 -5.96
C ALA A 42 -5.23 13.69 -5.37
N SER A 43 -4.55 12.93 -6.24
CA SER A 43 -3.81 11.73 -5.84
C SER A 43 -2.48 12.12 -5.23
N TYR A 44 -2.40 12.06 -3.92
CA TYR A 44 -1.19 12.25 -3.13
C TYR A 44 -0.80 10.92 -2.50
N TYR A 45 0.41 10.47 -2.77
CA TYR A 45 0.94 9.26 -2.14
C TYR A 45 1.50 9.58 -0.77
N THR A 46 0.96 8.92 0.23
CA THR A 46 1.42 9.09 1.61
C THR A 46 2.76 8.37 1.81
N PRO A 47 3.80 9.03 2.36
CA PRO A 47 5.07 8.39 2.66
C PRO A 47 4.91 7.19 3.61
N GLU A 48 5.67 6.14 3.39
CA GLU A 48 5.59 4.88 4.16
C GLU A 48 5.73 5.08 5.68
N VAL A 49 6.57 6.01 6.11
CA VAL A 49 6.73 6.32 7.53
C VAL A 49 5.42 6.80 8.17
N LEU A 50 4.61 7.55 7.44
CA LEU A 50 3.32 8.05 7.93
C LEU A 50 2.26 6.95 7.91
N THR A 51 2.18 6.14 6.85
CA THR A 51 1.24 5.03 6.79
C THR A 51 1.51 4.03 7.89
N ARG A 52 2.78 3.68 8.10
CA ARG A 52 3.21 2.77 9.17
C ARG A 52 2.83 3.29 10.56
N PHE A 53 3.11 4.56 10.82
CA PHE A 53 2.75 5.18 12.10
C PHE A 53 1.24 5.20 12.31
N THR A 54 0.47 5.67 11.32
CA THR A 54 -0.98 5.81 11.44
C THR A 54 -1.67 4.46 11.63
N VAL A 55 -1.32 3.47 10.82
CA VAL A 55 -1.87 2.11 10.96
C VAL A 55 -1.48 1.51 12.31
N GLY A 56 -0.21 1.69 12.73
CA GLY A 56 0.24 1.21 14.03
C GLY A 56 -0.55 1.80 15.19
N GLN A 57 -0.87 3.09 15.17
CA GLN A 57 -1.70 3.73 16.18
C GLN A 57 -3.15 3.20 16.15
N ALA A 58 -3.73 3.08 14.96
CA ALA A 58 -5.08 2.53 14.82
C ALA A 58 -5.19 1.09 15.34
N LEU A 59 -4.20 0.25 15.06
CA LEU A 59 -4.17 -1.12 15.58
C LEU A 59 -3.91 -1.17 17.09
N ALA A 60 -3.09 -0.27 17.63
CA ALA A 60 -2.86 -0.19 19.07
C ALA A 60 -4.14 0.20 19.84
N GLU A 61 -5.00 1.04 19.22
CA GLU A 61 -6.30 1.40 19.78
C GLU A 61 -7.39 0.32 19.57
N LEU A 62 -7.21 -0.56 18.60
CA LEU A 62 -8.20 -1.59 18.25
C LEU A 62 -7.95 -2.92 18.95
N LEU A 63 -6.67 -3.32 19.05
CA LEU A 63 -6.30 -4.62 19.59
C LEU A 63 -6.09 -4.55 21.11
N ASP A 64 -6.37 -5.67 21.77
CA ASP A 64 -6.10 -5.87 23.21
C ASP A 64 -6.78 -4.84 24.13
N GLN A 65 -8.03 -4.47 23.82
CA GLN A 65 -8.82 -3.49 24.57
C GLN A 65 -9.52 -4.12 25.81
N ASP A 66 -9.77 -3.30 26.81
CA ASP A 66 -10.57 -3.64 28.00
C ASP A 66 -10.08 -4.90 28.76
N GLY A 67 -8.77 -5.19 28.72
CA GLY A 67 -8.19 -6.37 29.35
C GLY A 67 -8.42 -7.70 28.58
N HIS A 68 -9.04 -7.61 27.40
CA HIS A 68 -9.15 -8.73 26.46
C HIS A 68 -7.89 -8.81 25.58
N THR A 69 -7.28 -9.96 25.47
CA THR A 69 -6.20 -10.20 24.52
C THR A 69 -6.77 -10.71 23.22
N THR A 70 -6.65 -9.93 22.16
CA THR A 70 -7.13 -10.29 20.82
C THR A 70 -6.40 -11.56 20.33
N THR A 71 -7.14 -12.58 19.98
CA THR A 71 -6.59 -13.86 19.47
C THR A 71 -6.17 -13.75 18.00
N ALA A 72 -5.36 -14.72 17.54
CA ALA A 72 -5.03 -14.82 16.12
C ALA A 72 -6.30 -14.98 15.25
N ALA A 73 -7.29 -15.75 15.69
CA ALA A 73 -8.53 -15.97 14.96
C ALA A 73 -9.37 -14.67 14.84
N GLU A 74 -9.40 -13.84 15.87
CA GLU A 74 -10.10 -12.56 15.84
C GLU A 74 -9.48 -11.58 14.86
N ILE A 75 -8.16 -11.59 14.67
CA ILE A 75 -7.49 -10.77 13.64
C ILE A 75 -7.99 -11.14 12.24
N LEU A 76 -8.21 -12.41 11.94
CA LEU A 76 -8.73 -12.85 10.65
C LEU A 76 -10.21 -12.44 10.41
N ASN A 77 -10.91 -11.97 11.43
CA ASN A 77 -12.28 -11.47 11.33
C ASN A 77 -12.37 -9.95 11.25
N LEU A 78 -11.25 -9.24 11.35
CA LEU A 78 -11.22 -7.78 11.20
C LEU A 78 -11.48 -7.40 9.75
N THR A 79 -12.14 -6.26 9.55
CA THR A 79 -12.34 -5.66 8.23
C THR A 79 -11.59 -4.34 8.16
N VAL A 80 -10.78 -4.20 7.14
CA VAL A 80 -10.07 -2.96 6.80
C VAL A 80 -10.78 -2.31 5.63
N CYS A 81 -11.20 -1.07 5.77
CA CYS A 81 -11.79 -0.28 4.71
C CYS A 81 -10.97 0.98 4.47
N GLU A 82 -10.46 1.14 3.24
CA GLU A 82 -9.75 2.33 2.80
C GLU A 82 -10.61 3.12 1.81
N PRO A 83 -11.30 4.19 2.27
CA PRO A 83 -12.26 4.93 1.43
C PRO A 83 -11.61 5.94 0.48
N ALA A 84 -10.29 6.10 0.53
CA ALA A 84 -9.50 6.97 -0.33
C ALA A 84 -8.19 6.23 -0.70
N LEU A 85 -8.36 5.11 -1.41
CA LEU A 85 -7.37 4.06 -1.57
C LEU A 85 -6.02 4.55 -2.12
N GLY A 86 -6.03 5.48 -3.07
CA GLY A 86 -4.81 5.91 -3.76
C GLY A 86 -4.08 4.71 -4.37
N SER A 87 -2.79 4.57 -4.12
CA SER A 87 -1.99 3.41 -4.53
C SER A 87 -2.02 2.24 -3.53
N GLY A 88 -2.92 2.26 -2.55
CA GLY A 88 -3.07 1.20 -1.56
C GLY A 88 -2.06 1.24 -0.40
N ALA A 89 -1.40 2.36 -0.17
CA ALA A 89 -0.32 2.44 0.81
C ALA A 89 -0.77 2.10 2.24
N PHE A 90 -1.95 2.57 2.67
CA PHE A 90 -2.52 2.22 3.98
C PHE A 90 -3.03 0.78 4.02
N ALA A 91 -3.68 0.31 2.95
CA ALA A 91 -4.16 -1.06 2.84
C ALA A 91 -3.01 -2.08 2.94
N ILE A 92 -1.91 -1.85 2.21
CA ILE A 92 -0.71 -2.67 2.25
C ILE A 92 -0.10 -2.69 3.65
N GLU A 93 0.02 -1.52 4.27
CA GLU A 93 0.59 -1.42 5.61
C GLU A 93 -0.30 -2.11 6.66
N ALA A 94 -1.62 -2.01 6.52
CA ALA A 94 -2.57 -2.73 7.38
C ALA A 94 -2.40 -4.25 7.25
N VAL A 95 -2.29 -4.77 6.01
CA VAL A 95 -2.01 -6.19 5.75
C VAL A 95 -0.72 -6.63 6.42
N ARG A 96 0.36 -5.86 6.28
CA ARG A 96 1.67 -6.16 6.87
C ARG A 96 1.59 -6.25 8.39
N GLN A 97 1.06 -5.21 9.03
CA GLN A 97 1.00 -5.16 10.49
C GLN A 97 0.01 -6.19 11.07
N LEU A 98 -1.14 -6.41 10.45
CA LEU A 98 -2.08 -7.44 10.88
C LEU A 98 -1.51 -8.85 10.73
N ALA A 99 -0.76 -9.13 9.66
CA ALA A 99 -0.09 -10.42 9.47
C ALA A 99 0.98 -10.67 10.55
N ASP A 100 1.77 -9.65 10.88
CA ASP A 100 2.74 -9.73 11.98
C ASP A 100 2.06 -9.97 13.33
N GLN A 101 0.99 -9.25 13.62
CA GLN A 101 0.19 -9.42 14.83
C GLN A 101 -0.45 -10.81 14.90
N TYR A 102 -0.98 -11.31 13.79
CA TYR A 102 -1.52 -12.66 13.70
C TYR A 102 -0.47 -13.71 14.03
N LEU A 103 0.67 -13.69 13.36
CA LEU A 103 1.70 -14.71 13.58
C LEU A 103 2.30 -14.66 14.98
N LYS A 104 2.46 -13.48 15.56
CA LYS A 104 2.89 -13.32 16.94
C LYS A 104 1.93 -14.02 17.89
N ARG A 105 0.64 -13.76 17.80
CA ARG A 105 -0.39 -14.37 18.64
C ARG A 105 -0.49 -15.88 18.39
N ARG A 106 -0.42 -16.28 17.13
CA ARG A 106 -0.42 -17.68 16.75
C ARG A 106 0.77 -18.44 17.33
N GLN A 107 1.93 -17.82 17.36
CA GLN A 107 3.13 -18.37 17.98
C GLN A 107 2.93 -18.55 19.49
N ASP A 108 2.34 -17.57 20.17
CA ASP A 108 2.08 -17.64 21.62
C ASP A 108 1.04 -18.73 21.94
N GLU A 109 -0.06 -18.80 21.19
CA GLU A 109 -1.07 -19.88 21.31
C GLU A 109 -0.48 -21.30 21.09
N LEU A 110 0.50 -21.43 20.19
CA LEU A 110 1.18 -22.71 19.95
C LEU A 110 2.15 -23.04 21.06
N LYS A 111 2.85 -22.03 21.61
CA LYS A 111 3.78 -22.18 22.73
C LYS A 111 3.09 -22.72 23.96
N ASP A 112 1.88 -22.25 24.26
CA ASP A 112 1.06 -22.76 25.38
C ASP A 112 0.71 -24.26 25.23
N LYS A 113 0.72 -24.74 23.97
CA LYS A 113 0.51 -26.18 23.65
C LYS A 113 1.81 -26.96 23.46
N GLY A 114 2.96 -26.39 23.85
CA GLY A 114 4.28 -27.00 23.66
C GLY A 114 4.72 -27.12 22.20
N LYS A 115 4.14 -26.29 21.31
CA LYS A 115 4.42 -26.24 19.87
C LYS A 115 5.00 -24.88 19.48
N ARG A 116 5.57 -24.80 18.29
CA ARG A 116 6.05 -23.54 17.71
C ARG A 116 5.96 -23.60 16.19
N ILE A 117 5.93 -22.43 15.56
CA ILE A 117 6.16 -22.30 14.12
C ILE A 117 7.66 -22.52 13.90
N ASP A 118 8.02 -23.33 12.91
CA ASP A 118 9.41 -23.51 12.52
C ASP A 118 9.98 -22.16 12.02
N PRO A 119 11.14 -21.72 12.53
CA PRO A 119 11.78 -20.50 12.06
C PRO A 119 11.99 -20.45 10.54
N ASP A 120 12.30 -21.60 9.92
CA ASP A 120 12.52 -21.69 8.48
C ASP A 120 11.22 -21.57 7.67
N GLU A 121 10.08 -21.93 8.28
CA GLU A 121 8.75 -21.75 7.67
C GLU A 121 8.14 -20.37 7.94
N TYR A 122 8.65 -19.61 8.90
CA TYR A 122 8.04 -18.36 9.34
C TYR A 122 7.84 -17.34 8.18
N PRO A 123 8.82 -17.08 7.31
CA PRO A 123 8.66 -16.16 6.18
C PRO A 123 7.54 -16.58 5.22
N ARG A 124 7.45 -17.89 4.95
CA ARG A 124 6.41 -18.43 4.09
C ARG A 124 5.03 -18.27 4.74
N ARG A 125 4.91 -18.58 6.03
CA ARG A 125 3.66 -18.42 6.79
C ARG A 125 3.22 -16.96 6.85
N LEU A 126 4.16 -16.04 7.03
CA LEU A 126 3.86 -14.60 6.99
C LEU A 126 3.26 -14.20 5.64
N GLN A 127 3.85 -14.67 4.55
CA GLN A 127 3.37 -14.35 3.21
C GLN A 127 1.98 -14.98 2.94
N GLU A 128 1.74 -16.21 3.37
CA GLU A 128 0.43 -16.87 3.28
C GLU A 128 -0.65 -16.08 4.03
N VAL A 129 -0.33 -15.57 5.22
CA VAL A 129 -1.26 -14.75 6.02
C VAL A 129 -1.52 -13.40 5.38
N LYS A 130 -0.49 -12.74 4.84
CA LYS A 130 -0.66 -11.50 4.08
C LYS A 130 -1.61 -11.70 2.89
N ALA A 131 -1.41 -12.77 2.11
CA ALA A 131 -2.27 -13.09 0.98
C ALA A 131 -3.72 -13.33 1.42
N TYR A 132 -3.93 -14.04 2.52
CA TYR A 132 -5.25 -14.26 3.08
C TYR A 132 -5.94 -12.95 3.49
N LEU A 133 -5.23 -12.11 4.28
CA LEU A 133 -5.76 -10.83 4.76
C LEU A 133 -6.09 -9.87 3.62
N ALA A 134 -5.22 -9.79 2.62
CA ALA A 134 -5.45 -8.95 1.45
C ALA A 134 -6.71 -9.36 0.68
N LEU A 135 -7.00 -10.67 0.60
CA LEU A 135 -8.14 -11.21 -0.12
C LEU A 135 -9.47 -11.11 0.62
N HIS A 136 -9.43 -11.28 1.94
CA HIS A 136 -10.65 -11.50 2.71
C HIS A 136 -10.99 -10.37 3.68
N ASN A 137 -10.00 -9.54 4.01
CA ASN A 137 -10.15 -8.56 5.07
C ASN A 137 -10.03 -7.11 4.58
N VAL A 138 -9.45 -6.88 3.39
CA VAL A 138 -9.17 -5.53 2.89
C VAL A 138 -10.11 -5.16 1.76
N TYR A 139 -10.72 -4.00 1.91
CA TYR A 139 -11.60 -3.37 0.93
C TYR A 139 -11.18 -1.92 0.73
N GLY A 140 -11.19 -1.46 -0.49
CA GLY A 140 -10.80 -0.08 -0.81
C GLY A 140 -11.57 0.47 -1.99
N ILE A 141 -11.77 1.78 -1.99
CA ILE A 141 -12.39 2.50 -3.11
C ILE A 141 -11.58 3.75 -3.42
N ASP A 142 -11.56 4.13 -4.69
CA ASP A 142 -11.01 5.40 -5.13
C ASP A 142 -11.81 5.92 -6.34
N LEU A 143 -11.89 7.24 -6.47
CA LEU A 143 -12.51 7.89 -7.64
C LEU A 143 -11.64 7.77 -8.89
N ASN A 144 -10.35 7.53 -8.71
CA ASN A 144 -9.38 7.39 -9.79
C ASN A 144 -9.12 5.90 -10.09
N ALA A 145 -9.69 5.40 -11.18
CA ALA A 145 -9.52 4.01 -11.60
C ALA A 145 -8.04 3.58 -11.74
N THR A 146 -7.16 4.48 -12.23
CA THR A 146 -5.72 4.20 -12.31
C THR A 146 -5.09 4.01 -10.93
N ALA A 147 -5.57 4.73 -9.92
CA ALA A 147 -5.11 4.52 -8.54
C ALA A 147 -5.52 3.13 -8.02
N VAL A 148 -6.74 2.70 -8.31
CA VAL A 148 -7.21 1.34 -7.96
C VAL A 148 -6.35 0.27 -8.63
N GLU A 149 -6.09 0.38 -9.94
CA GLU A 149 -5.21 -0.56 -10.66
C GLU A 149 -3.80 -0.62 -10.05
N LEU A 150 -3.25 0.53 -9.68
CA LEU A 150 -1.94 0.61 -9.00
C LEU A 150 -1.98 -0.03 -7.61
N ALA A 151 -3.06 0.15 -6.87
CA ALA A 151 -3.25 -0.47 -5.57
C ALA A 151 -3.35 -1.99 -5.68
N GLU A 152 -4.10 -2.50 -6.66
CA GLU A 152 -4.19 -3.95 -6.94
C GLU A 152 -2.83 -4.56 -7.25
N ILE A 153 -2.06 -3.94 -8.14
CA ILE A 153 -0.72 -4.39 -8.49
C ILE A 153 0.21 -4.34 -7.26
N SER A 154 0.16 -3.25 -6.51
CA SER A 154 1.01 -3.07 -5.33
C SER A 154 0.69 -4.07 -4.24
N LEU A 155 -0.61 -4.31 -3.98
CA LEU A 155 -1.07 -5.28 -3.00
C LEU A 155 -0.71 -6.72 -3.43
N TRP A 156 -0.86 -7.03 -4.71
CA TRP A 156 -0.45 -8.32 -5.26
C TRP A 156 1.04 -8.56 -5.10
N LEU A 157 1.88 -7.59 -5.45
CA LEU A 157 3.34 -7.71 -5.31
C LEU A 157 3.77 -7.90 -3.84
N ASP A 158 3.11 -7.25 -2.90
CA ASP A 158 3.40 -7.40 -1.46
C ASP A 158 2.95 -8.76 -0.89
N THR A 159 1.95 -9.38 -1.51
CA THR A 159 1.29 -10.59 -0.99
C THR A 159 1.51 -11.84 -1.85
N MET A 160 2.38 -11.77 -2.86
CA MET A 160 2.68 -12.91 -3.74
C MET A 160 3.14 -14.13 -2.95
N VAL A 161 2.53 -15.27 -3.25
CA VAL A 161 2.90 -16.60 -2.71
C VAL A 161 3.16 -17.53 -3.87
N GLU A 162 4.23 -18.31 -3.77
CA GLU A 162 4.56 -19.31 -4.78
C GLU A 162 3.42 -20.32 -4.96
N GLY A 163 3.02 -20.55 -6.22
CA GLY A 163 1.95 -21.49 -6.57
C GLY A 163 0.52 -20.93 -6.49
N LEU A 164 0.33 -19.68 -6.05
CA LEU A 164 -0.97 -19.01 -6.11
C LEU A 164 -1.09 -18.12 -7.36
N ALA A 165 -2.22 -18.25 -8.08
CA ALA A 165 -2.57 -17.32 -9.14
C ALA A 165 -2.85 -15.92 -8.56
N ALA A 166 -2.70 -14.90 -9.41
CA ALA A 166 -3.07 -13.53 -9.03
C ALA A 166 -4.55 -13.46 -8.61
N PRO A 167 -4.83 -13.04 -7.39
CA PRO A 167 -6.20 -12.97 -6.89
C PRO A 167 -6.91 -11.71 -7.37
N TRP A 168 -8.24 -11.70 -7.28
CA TRP A 168 -9.04 -10.49 -7.36
C TRP A 168 -9.24 -9.93 -5.96
N PHE A 169 -8.83 -8.69 -5.75
CA PHE A 169 -9.01 -7.99 -4.46
C PHE A 169 -10.35 -7.26 -4.40
N GLY A 170 -10.82 -6.95 -3.19
CA GLY A 170 -12.02 -6.13 -2.93
C GLY A 170 -11.78 -4.62 -3.11
N LEU A 171 -11.13 -4.23 -4.21
CA LEU A 171 -10.78 -2.84 -4.53
C LEU A 171 -11.62 -2.34 -5.70
N HIS A 172 -12.18 -1.12 -5.59
CA HIS A 172 -13.08 -0.52 -6.57
C HIS A 172 -12.89 0.98 -6.75
#